data_d595c6eb7df0ba00aaa46604c86b43b1
#
_entry.id   d595c6eb7df0ba00aaa46604c86b43b1
#
_cell.length_a   1.000
_cell.length_b   1.000
_cell.length_c   1.000
_cell.angle_alpha   90.00
_cell.angle_beta   90.00
_cell.angle_gamma   90.00
#
_symmetry.space_group_name_H-M   'P 1'
#
loop_
_entity.id
_entity.type
_entity.pdbx_description
1 polymer ?
#
loop_
_entity_poly.entity_id
_entity_poly.type
_entity_poly.pdbx_seq_one_letter_code
_entity_poly.pdbx_strand_id
1 'polypeptide(L)'
;KIIRFERPDATLPGIGGQTGLNLAMQLEKKGILQECQVELLGTGSSSIEQAEDRELFKVLCEKLGEPTLPSDVANSLEEGLKIAKEIGYPVVLRPAFTLGGTGGGFADDQEELIPMMRNALALSPVHQVLIEKSIKGYKEIEYEVMRDSNDTAITICNMENLDPVGVHTGDSIVVCPSQTLTNKEYHMLRDSALKIIRALKIEGGCNVQFALDTASFQYYLIEVNPRVSRSSALASKASGYPIARISAKIGVGMTLDEILIANTPASFEPALDYVVTKMPRFPFDEFTDANNTLGTQMKATGEVMSIGRT
;
A
#
# COMPACT_ATOMS: atom_id res chain seq x y z
N LYS A 1 10.28 -7.11 -27.18
CA LYS A 1 10.97 -6.46 -28.31
C LYS A 1 12.07 -5.52 -27.83
N ILE A 2 11.78 -4.55 -26.92
CA ILE A 2 12.75 -3.54 -26.45
C ILE A 2 13.95 -4.22 -25.79
N ILE A 3 13.76 -5.12 -24.83
CA ILE A 3 14.85 -5.84 -24.16
C ILE A 3 15.76 -6.59 -25.16
N ARG A 4 15.17 -7.27 -26.15
CA ARG A 4 15.94 -7.98 -27.18
C ARG A 4 16.69 -7.04 -28.13
N PHE A 5 16.20 -5.81 -28.27
CA PHE A 5 16.83 -4.76 -29.10
C PHE A 5 17.95 -4.05 -28.36
N GLU A 6 17.64 -3.53 -27.16
CA GLU A 6 18.57 -2.71 -26.35
C GLU A 6 19.60 -3.57 -25.58
N ARG A 7 19.27 -4.84 -25.30
CA ARG A 7 20.11 -5.79 -24.55
C ARG A 7 20.67 -5.20 -23.26
N PRO A 8 19.83 -4.70 -22.34
CA PRO A 8 20.30 -4.20 -21.07
C PRO A 8 20.87 -5.36 -20.23
N ASP A 9 21.83 -5.07 -19.37
CA ASP A 9 22.36 -6.03 -18.40
C ASP A 9 21.38 -6.30 -17.27
N ALA A 10 20.58 -5.29 -16.91
CA ALA A 10 19.65 -5.39 -15.78
C ALA A 10 18.40 -4.51 -15.95
N THR A 11 17.38 -4.77 -15.12
CA THR A 11 16.17 -3.94 -14.99
C THR A 11 15.84 -3.69 -13.53
N LEU A 12 15.44 -2.44 -13.20
CA LEU A 12 15.08 -2.01 -11.86
C LEU A 12 13.59 -1.61 -11.82
N PRO A 13 12.66 -2.55 -11.59
CA PRO A 13 11.23 -2.29 -11.69
C PRO A 13 10.68 -1.48 -10.51
N GLY A 14 11.30 -1.56 -9.33
CA GLY A 14 10.81 -0.93 -8.11
C GLY A 14 10.70 0.60 -8.14
N ILE A 15 11.32 1.27 -9.11
CA ILE A 15 11.18 2.72 -9.34
C ILE A 15 10.22 3.07 -10.48
N GLY A 16 9.68 2.06 -11.18
CA GLY A 16 8.76 2.22 -12.32
C GLY A 16 7.27 2.20 -11.96
N GLY A 17 6.94 2.32 -10.67
CA GLY A 17 5.58 2.20 -10.16
C GLY A 17 4.97 0.82 -10.42
N GLN A 18 3.65 0.69 -10.27
CA GLN A 18 2.95 -0.59 -10.45
C GLN A 18 3.11 -1.17 -11.86
N THR A 19 3.12 -0.31 -12.87
CA THR A 19 3.31 -0.76 -14.26
C THR A 19 4.68 -1.40 -14.47
N GLY A 20 5.75 -0.79 -13.93
CA GLY A 20 7.10 -1.34 -13.98
C GLY A 20 7.18 -2.71 -13.30
N LEU A 21 6.58 -2.82 -12.11
CA LEU A 21 6.53 -4.05 -11.33
C LEU A 21 5.78 -5.17 -12.09
N ASN A 22 4.58 -4.87 -12.58
CA ASN A 22 3.75 -5.83 -13.32
C ASN A 22 4.45 -6.32 -14.61
N LEU A 23 5.12 -5.43 -15.34
CA LEU A 23 5.86 -5.79 -16.54
C LEU A 23 7.05 -6.70 -16.20
N ALA A 24 7.82 -6.38 -15.17
CA ALA A 24 8.94 -7.20 -14.73
C ALA A 24 8.49 -8.62 -14.34
N MET A 25 7.42 -8.73 -13.54
CA MET A 25 6.83 -10.02 -13.15
C MET A 25 6.35 -10.83 -14.35
N GLN A 26 5.73 -10.17 -15.36
CA GLN A 26 5.32 -10.86 -16.58
C GLN A 26 6.51 -11.32 -17.42
N LEU A 27 7.58 -10.52 -17.50
CA LEU A 27 8.80 -10.88 -18.23
C LEU A 27 9.51 -12.04 -17.55
N GLU A 28 9.58 -12.05 -16.23
CA GLU A 28 10.12 -13.15 -15.41
C GLU A 28 9.31 -14.43 -15.64
N LYS A 29 7.99 -14.41 -15.45
CA LYS A 29 7.10 -15.59 -15.66
C LYS A 29 7.15 -16.15 -17.08
N LYS A 30 7.46 -15.32 -18.09
CA LYS A 30 7.66 -15.76 -19.48
C LYS A 30 9.08 -16.21 -19.79
N GLY A 31 9.99 -16.19 -18.82
CA GLY A 31 11.40 -16.56 -19.02
C GLY A 31 12.21 -15.59 -19.89
N ILE A 32 11.67 -14.41 -20.21
CA ILE A 32 12.32 -13.45 -21.12
C ILE A 32 13.54 -12.82 -20.47
N LEU A 33 13.51 -12.55 -19.18
CA LEU A 33 14.67 -12.00 -18.47
C LEU A 33 15.82 -13.00 -18.49
N GLN A 34 15.53 -14.27 -18.23
CA GLN A 34 16.52 -15.35 -18.28
C GLN A 34 17.06 -15.59 -19.71
N GLU A 35 16.16 -15.65 -20.73
CA GLU A 35 16.53 -15.79 -22.15
C GLU A 35 17.48 -14.67 -22.59
N CYS A 36 17.22 -13.44 -22.14
CA CYS A 36 18.01 -12.26 -22.52
C CYS A 36 19.18 -11.98 -21.57
N GLN A 37 19.39 -12.79 -20.54
CA GLN A 37 20.41 -12.61 -19.49
C GLN A 37 20.30 -11.25 -18.79
N VAL A 38 19.06 -10.81 -18.51
CA VAL A 38 18.77 -9.54 -17.82
C VAL A 38 18.52 -9.80 -16.35
N GLU A 39 19.30 -9.16 -15.49
CA GLU A 39 19.18 -9.27 -14.05
C GLU A 39 17.99 -8.41 -13.54
N LEU A 40 17.23 -8.93 -12.57
CA LEU A 40 16.20 -8.17 -11.85
C LEU A 40 16.85 -7.56 -10.61
N LEU A 41 17.04 -6.23 -10.62
CA LEU A 41 17.67 -5.50 -9.52
C LEU A 41 16.67 -5.07 -8.45
N GLY A 42 17.15 -4.98 -7.20
CA GLY A 42 16.37 -4.59 -6.04
C GLY A 42 15.53 -5.75 -5.50
N THR A 43 14.27 -5.51 -5.16
CA THR A 43 13.39 -6.54 -4.59
C THR A 43 13.16 -7.69 -5.57
N GLY A 44 13.45 -8.90 -5.14
CA GLY A 44 13.31 -10.11 -5.96
C GLY A 44 11.87 -10.48 -6.29
N SER A 45 11.67 -11.23 -7.38
CA SER A 45 10.34 -11.59 -7.90
C SER A 45 9.47 -12.35 -6.89
N SER A 46 10.05 -13.26 -6.11
CA SER A 46 9.33 -14.00 -5.06
C SER A 46 8.82 -13.08 -3.94
N SER A 47 9.58 -12.07 -3.57
CA SER A 47 9.19 -11.07 -2.57
C SER A 47 8.07 -10.16 -3.08
N ILE A 48 8.16 -9.77 -4.36
CA ILE A 48 7.11 -9.01 -5.03
C ILE A 48 5.81 -9.83 -5.08
N GLU A 49 5.87 -11.09 -5.50
CA GLU A 49 4.70 -11.96 -5.56
C GLU A 49 4.07 -12.15 -4.18
N GLN A 50 4.89 -12.36 -3.13
CA GLN A 50 4.42 -12.50 -1.76
C GLN A 50 3.76 -11.23 -1.21
N ALA A 51 4.21 -10.05 -1.63
CA ALA A 51 3.62 -8.77 -1.22
C ALA A 51 2.32 -8.44 -1.97
N GLU A 52 2.23 -8.81 -3.26
CA GLU A 52 1.12 -8.45 -4.14
C GLU A 52 -0.03 -9.50 -4.13
N ASP A 53 0.28 -10.76 -3.84
CA ASP A 53 -0.72 -11.81 -3.72
C ASP A 53 -1.35 -11.81 -2.32
N ARG A 54 -2.68 -11.64 -2.26
CA ARG A 54 -3.41 -11.50 -1.00
C ARG A 54 -3.30 -12.71 -0.08
N GLU A 55 -3.35 -13.92 -0.64
CA GLU A 55 -3.26 -15.14 0.16
C GLU A 55 -1.85 -15.36 0.69
N LEU A 56 -0.85 -15.17 -0.15
CA LEU A 56 0.56 -15.27 0.28
C LEU A 56 0.91 -14.21 1.33
N PHE A 57 0.41 -12.99 1.15
CA PHE A 57 0.60 -11.91 2.12
C PHE A 57 -0.10 -12.20 3.44
N LYS A 58 -1.34 -12.68 3.42
CA LYS A 58 -2.08 -13.09 4.63
C LYS A 58 -1.35 -14.18 5.40
N VAL A 59 -0.90 -15.24 4.71
CA VAL A 59 -0.10 -16.33 5.32
C VAL A 59 1.19 -15.80 5.93
N LEU A 60 1.86 -14.86 5.28
CA LEU A 60 3.06 -14.20 5.84
C LEU A 60 2.72 -13.45 7.13
N CYS A 61 1.68 -12.62 7.10
CA CYS A 61 1.24 -11.83 8.26
C CYS A 61 0.87 -12.73 9.44
N GLU A 62 0.14 -13.82 9.21
CA GLU A 62 -0.19 -14.82 10.22
C GLU A 62 1.06 -15.42 10.87
N LYS A 63 2.06 -15.81 10.07
CA LYS A 63 3.34 -16.33 10.58
C LYS A 63 4.10 -15.34 11.44
N LEU A 64 3.96 -14.05 11.13
CA LEU A 64 4.61 -12.96 11.85
C LEU A 64 3.81 -12.49 13.07
N GLY A 65 2.56 -12.94 13.22
CA GLY A 65 1.64 -12.43 14.23
C GLY A 65 1.19 -11.00 13.95
N GLU A 66 1.20 -10.58 12.68
CA GLU A 66 0.72 -9.27 12.25
C GLU A 66 -0.76 -9.35 11.83
N PRO A 67 -1.62 -8.47 12.37
CA PRO A 67 -3.05 -8.54 12.09
C PRO A 67 -3.37 -8.03 10.68
N THR A 68 -4.09 -8.86 9.91
CA THR A 68 -4.72 -8.47 8.65
C THR A 68 -6.23 -8.37 8.84
N LEU A 69 -6.90 -7.69 7.91
CA LEU A 69 -8.36 -7.57 7.97
C LEU A 69 -9.01 -8.96 7.90
N PRO A 70 -9.85 -9.31 8.90
CA PRO A 70 -10.65 -10.52 8.81
C PRO A 70 -11.50 -10.49 7.56
N SER A 71 -11.36 -11.49 6.71
CA SER A 71 -12.08 -11.58 5.45
C SER A 71 -12.20 -13.04 5.01
N ASP A 72 -13.27 -13.35 4.28
CA ASP A 72 -13.45 -14.64 3.63
C ASP A 72 -14.32 -14.51 2.38
N VAL A 73 -14.28 -15.52 1.51
CA VAL A 73 -15.02 -15.56 0.24
C VAL A 73 -16.28 -16.38 0.39
N ALA A 74 -17.42 -15.80 0.02
CA ALA A 74 -18.71 -16.46 -0.02
C ALA A 74 -19.15 -16.73 -1.46
N ASN A 75 -19.66 -17.94 -1.71
CA ASN A 75 -20.24 -18.34 -2.99
C ASN A 75 -21.78 -18.49 -2.92
N SER A 76 -22.34 -18.30 -1.73
CA SER A 76 -23.77 -18.33 -1.47
C SER A 76 -24.18 -17.31 -0.42
N LEU A 77 -25.49 -17.06 -0.32
CA LEU A 77 -26.05 -16.18 0.73
C LEU A 77 -25.80 -16.77 2.12
N GLU A 78 -25.99 -18.09 2.27
CA GLU A 78 -25.80 -18.77 3.55
C GLU A 78 -24.36 -18.68 4.04
N GLU A 79 -23.39 -18.91 3.15
CA GLU A 79 -21.95 -18.72 3.45
C GLU A 79 -21.67 -17.27 3.86
N GLY A 80 -22.23 -16.30 3.12
CA GLY A 80 -22.07 -14.89 3.40
C GLY A 80 -22.57 -14.48 4.78
N LEU A 81 -23.75 -14.97 5.17
CA LEU A 81 -24.30 -14.70 6.51
C LEU A 81 -23.46 -15.32 7.63
N LYS A 82 -22.94 -16.53 7.40
CA LYS A 82 -22.04 -17.21 8.36
C LYS A 82 -20.74 -16.42 8.54
N ILE A 83 -20.09 -16.06 7.45
CA ILE A 83 -18.83 -15.30 7.46
C ILE A 83 -19.02 -13.94 8.15
N ALA A 84 -20.07 -13.19 7.80
CA ALA A 84 -20.34 -11.91 8.41
C ALA A 84 -20.60 -12.00 9.91
N LYS A 85 -21.26 -13.07 10.37
CA LYS A 85 -21.47 -13.33 11.79
C LYS A 85 -20.17 -13.64 12.53
N GLU A 86 -19.26 -14.38 11.90
CA GLU A 86 -17.93 -14.73 12.45
C GLU A 86 -17.01 -13.51 12.52
N ILE A 87 -17.01 -12.69 11.47
CA ILE A 87 -16.21 -11.43 11.38
C ILE A 87 -16.77 -10.36 12.33
N GLY A 88 -18.10 -10.33 12.49
CA GLY A 88 -18.82 -9.29 13.22
C GLY A 88 -19.07 -8.03 12.38
N TYR A 89 -20.30 -7.51 12.46
CA TYR A 89 -20.69 -6.28 11.77
C TYR A 89 -20.00 -5.03 12.35
N PRO A 90 -19.86 -3.95 11.57
CA PRO A 90 -20.20 -3.86 10.14
C PRO A 90 -19.20 -4.59 9.25
N VAL A 91 -19.66 -5.02 8.05
CA VAL A 91 -18.85 -5.68 7.04
C VAL A 91 -18.88 -4.95 5.70
N VAL A 92 -17.88 -5.20 4.88
CA VAL A 92 -17.78 -4.70 3.49
C VAL A 92 -17.91 -5.87 2.54
N LEU A 93 -18.71 -5.69 1.49
CA LEU A 93 -18.86 -6.65 0.42
C LEU A 93 -18.12 -6.17 -0.82
N ARG A 94 -17.39 -7.08 -1.44
CA ARG A 94 -16.68 -6.82 -2.71
C ARG A 94 -16.92 -7.99 -3.67
N PRO A 95 -17.83 -7.84 -4.66
CA PRO A 95 -18.03 -8.86 -5.68
C PRO A 95 -16.74 -9.10 -6.47
N ALA A 96 -16.41 -10.36 -6.71
CA ALA A 96 -15.22 -10.71 -7.46
C ALA A 96 -15.36 -10.32 -8.95
N PHE A 97 -14.27 -9.83 -9.55
CA PHE A 97 -14.15 -9.46 -10.96
C PHE A 97 -15.13 -8.39 -11.45
N THR A 98 -15.64 -7.53 -10.56
CA THR A 98 -16.43 -6.35 -10.95
C THR A 98 -15.53 -5.13 -11.13
N LEU A 99 -15.91 -4.25 -12.06
CA LEU A 99 -15.17 -3.02 -12.34
C LEU A 99 -15.66 -1.88 -11.43
N GLY A 100 -14.72 -1.09 -10.91
CA GLY A 100 -15.03 0.15 -10.21
C GLY A 100 -15.83 0.00 -8.91
N GLY A 101 -15.79 -1.18 -8.26
CA GLY A 101 -16.51 -1.43 -7.01
C GLY A 101 -18.02 -1.66 -7.18
N THR A 102 -18.49 -1.90 -8.41
CA THR A 102 -19.91 -2.16 -8.70
C THR A 102 -20.46 -3.34 -7.90
N GLY A 103 -21.58 -3.13 -7.20
CA GLY A 103 -22.25 -4.14 -6.39
C GLY A 103 -21.62 -4.37 -5.01
N GLY A 104 -20.52 -3.67 -4.70
CA GLY A 104 -19.93 -3.63 -3.36
C GLY A 104 -20.64 -2.59 -2.48
N GLY A 105 -20.42 -2.69 -1.15
CA GLY A 105 -20.96 -1.75 -0.19
C GLY A 105 -20.75 -2.19 1.24
N PHE A 106 -21.26 -1.39 2.16
CA PHE A 106 -21.21 -1.64 3.60
C PHE A 106 -22.55 -2.20 4.08
N ALA A 107 -22.51 -3.17 4.97
CA ALA A 107 -23.66 -3.65 5.70
C ALA A 107 -23.41 -3.53 7.20
N ASP A 108 -24.24 -2.74 7.88
CA ASP A 108 -24.11 -2.50 9.31
C ASP A 108 -24.74 -3.64 10.14
N ASP A 109 -25.63 -4.43 9.51
CA ASP A 109 -26.29 -5.58 10.11
C ASP A 109 -26.67 -6.65 9.09
N GLN A 110 -27.35 -7.72 9.57
CA GLN A 110 -27.80 -8.83 8.73
C GLN A 110 -28.93 -8.44 7.76
N GLU A 111 -29.79 -7.51 8.13
CA GLU A 111 -30.93 -7.10 7.31
C GLU A 111 -30.46 -6.37 6.06
N GLU A 112 -29.45 -5.53 6.20
CA GLU A 112 -28.79 -4.85 5.10
C GLU A 112 -27.93 -5.81 4.25
N LEU A 113 -27.25 -6.77 4.89
CA LEU A 113 -26.40 -7.74 4.21
C LEU A 113 -27.16 -8.60 3.19
N ILE A 114 -28.36 -9.07 3.52
CA ILE A 114 -29.12 -10.01 2.68
C ILE A 114 -29.36 -9.50 1.26
N PRO A 115 -29.98 -8.32 1.04
CA PRO A 115 -30.20 -7.81 -0.30
C PRO A 115 -28.89 -7.47 -1.02
N MET A 116 -27.89 -6.98 -0.31
CA MET A 116 -26.58 -6.68 -0.88
C MET A 116 -25.85 -7.93 -1.37
N MET A 117 -25.85 -9.02 -0.58
CA MET A 117 -25.26 -10.30 -0.98
C MET A 117 -25.89 -10.88 -2.23
N ARG A 118 -27.24 -10.85 -2.33
CA ARG A 118 -27.94 -11.31 -3.53
C ARG A 118 -27.54 -10.54 -4.77
N ASN A 119 -27.45 -9.22 -4.65
CA ASN A 119 -27.03 -8.36 -5.75
C ASN A 119 -25.57 -8.59 -6.12
N ALA A 120 -24.68 -8.67 -5.13
CA ALA A 120 -23.25 -8.87 -5.30
C ALA A 120 -22.93 -10.22 -5.98
N LEU A 121 -23.60 -11.30 -5.56
CA LEU A 121 -23.48 -12.63 -6.20
C LEU A 121 -23.98 -12.62 -7.65
N ALA A 122 -25.08 -11.91 -7.93
CA ALA A 122 -25.61 -11.80 -9.30
C ALA A 122 -24.70 -10.99 -10.24
N LEU A 123 -24.01 -9.98 -9.71
CA LEU A 123 -23.11 -9.11 -10.48
C LEU A 123 -21.72 -9.73 -10.70
N SER A 124 -21.30 -10.64 -9.82
CA SER A 124 -20.01 -11.32 -9.96
C SER A 124 -20.09 -12.38 -11.07
N PRO A 125 -19.24 -12.29 -12.12
CA PRO A 125 -19.21 -13.29 -13.20
C PRO A 125 -18.90 -14.73 -12.72
N VAL A 126 -18.28 -14.86 -11.57
CA VAL A 126 -17.91 -16.14 -10.94
C VAL A 126 -18.74 -16.45 -9.69
N HIS A 127 -19.79 -15.67 -9.43
CA HIS A 127 -20.68 -15.83 -8.27
C HIS A 127 -19.92 -15.87 -6.93
N GLN A 128 -18.92 -15.02 -6.77
CA GLN A 128 -18.12 -14.90 -5.56
C GLN A 128 -18.15 -13.48 -5.00
N VAL A 129 -18.23 -13.38 -3.67
CA VAL A 129 -18.20 -12.11 -2.93
C VAL A 129 -17.22 -12.24 -1.79
N LEU A 130 -16.22 -11.37 -1.74
CA LEU A 130 -15.37 -11.19 -0.57
C LEU A 130 -16.16 -10.41 0.49
N ILE A 131 -16.21 -10.95 1.70
CA ILE A 131 -16.76 -10.28 2.89
C ILE A 131 -15.58 -9.95 3.81
N GLU A 132 -15.50 -8.71 4.21
CA GLU A 132 -14.36 -8.18 4.93
C GLU A 132 -14.83 -7.33 6.12
N LYS A 133 -14.08 -7.33 7.22
CA LYS A 133 -14.34 -6.47 8.37
C LYS A 133 -14.33 -5.00 7.93
N SER A 134 -15.36 -4.25 8.28
CA SER A 134 -15.37 -2.81 8.06
C SER A 134 -14.40 -2.11 9.02
N ILE A 135 -13.58 -1.25 8.46
CA ILE A 135 -12.66 -0.37 9.20
C ILE A 135 -13.11 1.10 9.14
N LYS A 136 -14.41 1.31 8.90
CA LYS A 136 -15.01 2.65 8.94
C LYS A 136 -14.75 3.30 10.31
N GLY A 137 -14.20 4.50 10.31
CA GLY A 137 -13.83 5.23 11.53
C GLY A 137 -12.42 4.95 12.05
N TYR A 138 -11.69 4.01 11.46
CA TYR A 138 -10.27 3.85 11.74
C TYR A 138 -9.46 4.95 11.07
N LYS A 139 -8.29 5.25 11.62
CA LYS A 139 -7.30 6.12 10.97
C LYS A 139 -6.49 5.34 9.96
N GLU A 140 -6.21 5.96 8.84
CA GLU A 140 -5.26 5.42 7.87
C GLU A 140 -3.90 6.05 8.07
N ILE A 141 -2.92 5.21 8.37
CA ILE A 141 -1.54 5.60 8.65
C ILE A 141 -0.61 4.89 7.67
N GLU A 142 0.30 5.63 7.07
CA GLU A 142 1.29 5.10 6.16
C GLU A 142 2.70 5.26 6.73
N TYR A 143 3.56 4.28 6.46
CA TYR A 143 5.01 4.37 6.70
C TYR A 143 5.76 4.20 5.39
N GLU A 144 6.61 5.16 5.09
CA GLU A 144 7.64 4.99 4.07
C GLU A 144 8.89 4.44 4.73
N VAL A 145 9.28 3.27 4.27
CA VAL A 145 10.38 2.50 4.85
C VAL A 145 11.39 2.13 3.78
N MET A 146 12.61 1.82 4.18
CA MET A 146 13.68 1.42 3.27
C MET A 146 14.52 0.33 3.91
N ARG A 147 14.97 -0.62 3.10
CA ARG A 147 15.85 -1.70 3.53
C ARG A 147 16.88 -2.01 2.43
N ASP A 148 18.09 -2.38 2.83
CA ASP A 148 19.16 -2.84 1.95
C ASP A 148 19.41 -4.36 2.08
N SER A 149 20.36 -4.88 1.30
CA SER A 149 20.74 -6.30 1.29
C SER A 149 21.38 -6.76 2.61
N ASN A 150 21.96 -5.85 3.41
CA ASN A 150 22.57 -6.15 4.72
C ASN A 150 21.55 -6.16 5.87
N ASP A 151 20.26 -6.07 5.55
CA ASP A 151 19.15 -5.97 6.52
C ASP A 151 19.14 -4.68 7.36
N THR A 152 19.88 -3.65 6.95
CA THR A 152 19.71 -2.32 7.52
C THR A 152 18.37 -1.78 7.05
N ALA A 153 17.47 -1.49 7.99
CA ALA A 153 16.12 -1.04 7.70
C ALA A 153 15.77 0.18 8.53
N ILE A 154 15.19 1.19 7.87
CA ILE A 154 14.82 2.48 8.47
C ILE A 154 13.40 2.88 8.11
N THR A 155 12.80 3.74 8.93
CA THR A 155 11.60 4.51 8.57
C THR A 155 12.02 5.89 8.08
N ILE A 156 11.55 6.30 6.91
CA ILE A 156 11.85 7.62 6.35
C ILE A 156 10.91 8.65 6.95
N CYS A 157 9.64 8.34 6.96
CA CYS A 157 8.62 9.10 7.67
C CYS A 157 7.34 8.26 7.84
N ASN A 158 6.45 8.75 8.68
CA ASN A 158 5.06 8.30 8.71
C ASN A 158 4.14 9.42 8.22
N MET A 159 2.97 9.05 7.74
CA MET A 159 1.96 9.96 7.21
C MET A 159 0.59 9.55 7.73
N GLU A 160 -0.28 10.54 7.92
CA GLU A 160 -1.66 10.36 8.35
C GLU A 160 -2.61 10.89 7.28
N ASN A 161 -3.55 10.07 6.84
CA ASN A 161 -4.63 10.47 5.97
C ASN A 161 -5.76 11.06 6.82
N LEU A 162 -6.21 12.28 6.51
CA LEU A 162 -7.28 12.96 7.24
C LEU A 162 -8.66 12.54 6.77
N ASP A 163 -8.77 12.05 5.53
CA ASP A 163 -10.02 11.55 4.99
C ASP A 163 -10.33 10.15 5.56
N PRO A 164 -11.61 9.76 5.58
CA PRO A 164 -12.01 8.45 6.09
C PRO A 164 -11.34 7.29 5.34
N VAL A 165 -11.02 6.22 6.06
CA VAL A 165 -10.54 4.96 5.45
C VAL A 165 -11.51 4.51 4.36
N GLY A 166 -10.96 4.16 3.19
CA GLY A 166 -11.72 3.82 1.99
C GLY A 166 -11.73 4.93 0.93
N VAL A 167 -11.29 6.14 1.26
CA VAL A 167 -10.90 7.14 0.27
C VAL A 167 -9.48 6.79 -0.19
N HIS A 168 -9.26 6.76 -1.51
CA HIS A 168 -7.92 6.46 -2.07
C HIS A 168 -6.88 7.46 -1.54
N THR A 169 -5.72 6.97 -1.10
CA THR A 169 -4.66 7.82 -0.50
C THR A 169 -4.20 8.96 -1.40
N GLY A 170 -4.25 8.77 -2.73
CA GLY A 170 -4.00 9.84 -3.71
C GLY A 170 -5.00 10.99 -3.65
N ASP A 171 -6.23 10.72 -3.22
CA ASP A 171 -7.34 11.69 -3.10
C ASP A 171 -7.46 12.28 -1.71
N SER A 172 -6.79 11.70 -0.72
CA SER A 172 -6.82 12.16 0.67
C SER A 172 -5.95 13.40 0.89
N ILE A 173 -6.34 14.21 1.87
CA ILE A 173 -5.46 15.18 2.52
C ILE A 173 -4.51 14.38 3.42
N VAL A 174 -3.20 14.56 3.25
CA VAL A 174 -2.18 13.80 3.98
C VAL A 174 -1.26 14.73 4.75
N VAL A 175 -0.99 14.38 6.00
CA VAL A 175 -0.08 15.14 6.88
C VAL A 175 1.16 14.30 7.18
N CYS A 176 2.33 14.89 7.04
CA CYS A 176 3.64 14.29 7.32
C CYS A 176 4.48 15.20 8.23
N PRO A 177 5.01 14.70 9.37
CA PRO A 177 4.68 13.44 10.01
C PRO A 177 3.25 13.44 10.57
N SER A 178 2.72 12.25 10.93
CA SER A 178 1.40 12.16 11.60
C SER A 178 1.39 12.99 12.89
N GLN A 179 0.26 13.70 13.11
CA GLN A 179 0.13 14.68 14.19
C GLN A 179 -0.70 14.16 15.37
N THR A 180 -1.47 13.09 15.17
CA THR A 180 -2.47 12.66 16.14
C THR A 180 -2.17 11.29 16.76
N LEU A 181 -1.02 10.69 16.45
CA LEU A 181 -0.57 9.46 17.08
C LEU A 181 0.09 9.70 18.42
N THR A 182 -0.23 8.86 19.39
CA THR A 182 0.58 8.76 20.60
C THR A 182 1.93 8.10 20.29
N ASN A 183 2.91 8.31 21.16
CA ASN A 183 4.24 7.68 21.01
C ASN A 183 4.14 6.14 20.95
N LYS A 184 3.20 5.55 21.71
CA LYS A 184 2.96 4.10 21.70
C LYS A 184 2.43 3.61 20.36
N GLU A 185 1.45 4.29 19.78
CA GLU A 185 0.90 3.96 18.46
C GLU A 185 1.95 4.11 17.37
N TYR A 186 2.70 5.20 17.40
CA TYR A 186 3.79 5.44 16.46
C TYR A 186 4.79 4.28 16.44
N HIS A 187 5.31 3.89 17.61
CA HIS A 187 6.31 2.82 17.68
C HIS A 187 5.71 1.44 17.33
N MET A 188 4.49 1.16 17.76
CA MET A 188 3.80 -0.08 17.42
C MET A 188 3.70 -0.28 15.90
N LEU A 189 3.24 0.73 15.17
CA LEU A 189 3.11 0.66 13.71
C LEU A 189 4.46 0.68 13.01
N ARG A 190 5.43 1.44 13.53
CA ARG A 190 6.80 1.47 13.04
C ARG A 190 7.45 0.07 13.13
N ASP A 191 7.34 -0.57 14.26
CA ASP A 191 7.92 -1.90 14.48
C ASP A 191 7.28 -2.94 13.55
N SER A 192 5.97 -2.88 13.36
CA SER A 192 5.25 -3.70 12.40
C SER A 192 5.74 -3.45 10.96
N ALA A 193 5.87 -2.20 10.54
CA ALA A 193 6.37 -1.86 9.20
C ALA A 193 7.78 -2.43 8.95
N LEU A 194 8.71 -2.24 9.88
CA LEU A 194 10.08 -2.77 9.79
C LEU A 194 10.12 -4.31 9.80
N LYS A 195 9.29 -4.95 10.60
CA LYS A 195 9.16 -6.41 10.66
C LYS A 195 8.69 -6.99 9.32
N ILE A 196 7.69 -6.37 8.71
CA ILE A 196 7.13 -6.80 7.42
C ILE A 196 8.16 -6.67 6.29
N ILE A 197 8.84 -5.53 6.16
CA ILE A 197 9.78 -5.34 5.05
C ILE A 197 11.01 -6.25 5.17
N ARG A 198 11.43 -6.60 6.39
CA ARG A 198 12.47 -7.61 6.62
C ARG A 198 12.00 -9.00 6.20
N ALA A 199 10.81 -9.40 6.61
CA ALA A 199 10.24 -10.70 6.26
C ALA A 199 10.04 -10.86 4.75
N LEU A 200 9.60 -9.82 4.07
CA LEU A 200 9.48 -9.75 2.61
C LEU A 200 10.83 -9.61 1.89
N LYS A 201 11.93 -9.40 2.62
CA LYS A 201 13.26 -9.16 2.04
C LYS A 201 13.26 -8.04 0.99
N ILE A 202 12.53 -6.96 1.27
CA ILE A 202 12.49 -5.80 0.37
C ILE A 202 13.89 -5.21 0.22
N GLU A 203 14.26 -4.83 -1.00
CA GLU A 203 15.47 -4.07 -1.29
C GLU A 203 15.11 -2.77 -2.01
N GLY A 204 15.29 -1.65 -1.31
CA GLY A 204 14.84 -0.33 -1.71
C GLY A 204 13.69 0.20 -0.87
N GLY A 205 12.96 1.16 -1.42
CA GLY A 205 11.83 1.81 -0.75
C GLY A 205 10.54 0.99 -0.83
N CYS A 206 9.76 1.09 0.22
CA CYS A 206 8.46 0.40 0.35
C CYS A 206 7.49 1.28 1.15
N ASN A 207 6.22 1.24 0.76
CA ASN A 207 5.13 1.87 1.50
C ASN A 207 4.32 0.80 2.23
N VAL A 208 4.04 1.02 3.51
CA VAL A 208 3.23 0.13 4.36
C VAL A 208 2.04 0.91 4.89
N GLN A 209 0.83 0.40 4.67
CA GLN A 209 -0.42 1.07 5.04
C GLN A 209 -1.14 0.30 6.15
N PHE A 210 -1.61 1.06 7.14
CA PHE A 210 -2.30 0.56 8.32
C PHE A 210 -3.65 1.24 8.50
N ALA A 211 -4.62 0.48 9.01
CA ALA A 211 -5.80 1.03 9.66
C ALA A 211 -5.62 0.92 11.17
N LEU A 212 -5.79 2.01 11.92
CA LEU A 212 -5.63 2.07 13.36
C LEU A 212 -6.93 2.49 14.04
N ASP A 213 -7.41 1.66 14.96
CA ASP A 213 -8.46 2.06 15.91
C ASP A 213 -7.84 2.75 17.12
N THR A 214 -8.06 4.04 17.23
CA THR A 214 -7.49 4.86 18.32
C THR A 214 -8.12 4.58 19.68
N ALA A 215 -9.30 3.96 19.73
CA ALA A 215 -9.98 3.62 20.97
C ALA A 215 -9.41 2.34 21.62
N SER A 216 -9.00 1.36 20.81
CA SER A 216 -8.56 0.05 21.31
C SER A 216 -7.08 -0.27 21.06
N PHE A 217 -6.34 0.59 20.38
CA PHE A 217 -4.99 0.31 19.85
C PHE A 217 -4.94 -0.87 18.86
N GLN A 218 -6.07 -1.36 18.40
CA GLN A 218 -6.13 -2.40 17.37
C GLN A 218 -5.74 -1.78 16.02
N TYR A 219 -4.90 -2.47 15.29
CA TYR A 219 -4.58 -2.08 13.92
C TYR A 219 -4.67 -3.27 12.97
N TYR A 220 -4.77 -2.96 11.71
CA TYR A 220 -4.70 -3.94 10.63
C TYR A 220 -3.73 -3.47 9.57
N LEU A 221 -2.92 -4.39 9.06
CA LEU A 221 -2.18 -4.19 7.82
C LEU A 221 -3.17 -4.20 6.66
N ILE A 222 -3.17 -3.12 5.85
CA ILE A 222 -4.05 -3.00 4.69
C ILE A 222 -3.32 -3.42 3.43
N GLU A 223 -2.12 -2.85 3.21
CA GLU A 223 -1.39 -3.01 1.97
C GLU A 223 0.10 -2.75 2.18
N VAL A 224 0.91 -3.48 1.42
CA VAL A 224 2.35 -3.25 1.29
C VAL A 224 2.69 -3.07 -0.18
N ASN A 225 3.29 -1.94 -0.52
CA ASN A 225 3.71 -1.62 -1.87
C ASN A 225 5.23 -1.76 -1.98
N PRO A 226 5.77 -2.89 -2.53
CA PRO A 226 7.21 -3.17 -2.57
C PRO A 226 7.92 -2.36 -3.68
N ARG A 227 7.68 -1.08 -3.73
CA ARG A 227 8.13 -0.18 -4.78
C ARG A 227 8.04 1.28 -4.36
N VAL A 228 8.74 2.14 -5.05
CA VAL A 228 8.55 3.59 -4.96
C VAL A 228 7.17 3.96 -5.53
N SER A 229 6.44 4.81 -4.83
CA SER A 229 5.07 5.20 -5.12
C SER A 229 4.91 6.73 -5.13
N ARG A 230 3.67 7.21 -5.27
CA ARG A 230 3.35 8.64 -5.11
C ARG A 230 3.59 9.12 -3.68
N SER A 231 3.22 8.31 -2.69
CA SER A 231 3.51 8.60 -1.28
C SER A 231 5.01 8.70 -1.04
N SER A 232 5.83 7.90 -1.71
CA SER A 232 7.29 8.03 -1.65
C SER A 232 7.80 9.36 -2.21
N ALA A 233 7.15 9.90 -3.26
CA ALA A 233 7.47 11.22 -3.79
C ALA A 233 7.10 12.33 -2.80
N LEU A 234 5.94 12.24 -2.16
CA LEU A 234 5.53 13.13 -1.07
C LEU A 234 6.51 13.06 0.10
N ALA A 235 6.79 11.85 0.57
CA ALA A 235 7.73 11.58 1.65
C ALA A 235 9.14 12.14 1.35
N SER A 236 9.61 11.98 0.12
CA SER A 236 10.91 12.51 -0.30
C SER A 236 10.96 14.04 -0.22
N LYS A 237 9.90 14.71 -0.65
CA LYS A 237 9.81 16.18 -0.56
C LYS A 237 9.63 16.66 0.88
N ALA A 238 8.81 15.95 1.65
CA ALA A 238 8.56 16.30 3.05
C ALA A 238 9.79 16.11 3.93
N SER A 239 10.49 15.00 3.79
CA SER A 239 11.63 14.65 4.66
C SER A 239 13.00 15.14 4.15
N GLY A 240 13.08 15.50 2.86
CA GLY A 240 14.38 15.77 2.21
C GLY A 240 15.17 14.48 1.89
N TYR A 241 14.62 13.30 2.17
CA TYR A 241 15.27 12.02 1.91
C TYR A 241 14.95 11.54 0.48
N PRO A 242 15.94 11.42 -0.42
CA PRO A 242 15.70 11.16 -1.85
C PRO A 242 15.44 9.66 -2.11
N ILE A 243 14.25 9.16 -1.78
CA ILE A 243 13.86 7.73 -1.78
C ILE A 243 14.22 7.03 -3.09
N ALA A 244 13.81 7.59 -4.24
CA ALA A 244 14.06 6.96 -5.54
C ALA A 244 15.56 6.84 -5.86
N ARG A 245 16.34 7.88 -5.53
CA ARG A 245 17.79 7.87 -5.72
C ARG A 245 18.47 6.81 -4.85
N ILE A 246 18.07 6.71 -3.59
CA ILE A 246 18.63 5.72 -2.66
C ILE A 246 18.20 4.32 -3.07
N SER A 247 16.93 4.10 -3.43
CA SER A 247 16.45 2.81 -3.94
C SER A 247 17.22 2.35 -5.18
N ALA A 248 17.53 3.26 -6.11
CA ALA A 248 18.33 2.95 -7.28
C ALA A 248 19.76 2.51 -6.91
N LYS A 249 20.38 3.16 -5.92
CA LYS A 249 21.72 2.80 -5.43
C LYS A 249 21.72 1.45 -4.70
N ILE A 250 20.69 1.17 -3.90
CA ILE A 250 20.51 -0.14 -3.26
C ILE A 250 20.35 -1.21 -4.33
N GLY A 251 19.55 -0.96 -5.37
CA GLY A 251 19.34 -1.89 -6.47
C GLY A 251 20.62 -2.31 -7.20
N VAL A 252 21.64 -1.45 -7.23
CA VAL A 252 22.97 -1.79 -7.80
C VAL A 252 23.95 -2.29 -6.73
N GLY A 253 23.47 -2.71 -5.57
CA GLY A 253 24.24 -3.42 -4.55
C GLY A 253 24.88 -2.55 -3.46
N MET A 254 24.63 -1.24 -3.43
CA MET A 254 25.12 -0.39 -2.33
C MET A 254 24.25 -0.56 -1.07
N THR A 255 24.88 -0.48 0.09
CA THR A 255 24.19 -0.49 1.39
C THR A 255 23.83 0.93 1.85
N LEU A 256 22.87 1.03 2.78
CA LEU A 256 22.44 2.32 3.33
C LEU A 256 23.58 3.07 4.04
N ASP A 257 24.51 2.35 4.65
CA ASP A 257 25.68 2.95 5.31
C ASP A 257 26.72 3.50 4.34
N GLU A 258 26.82 2.92 3.13
CA GLU A 258 27.74 3.38 2.07
C GLU A 258 27.18 4.57 1.29
N ILE A 259 25.84 4.72 1.27
CA ILE A 259 25.18 5.79 0.51
C ILE A 259 25.16 7.07 1.36
N LEU A 260 25.73 8.15 0.85
CA LEU A 260 25.67 9.45 1.50
C LEU A 260 24.57 10.34 0.92
N ILE A 261 23.83 10.98 1.83
CA ILE A 261 22.92 12.10 1.58
C ILE A 261 23.64 13.34 2.15
N ALA A 262 24.22 14.15 1.28
CA ALA A 262 25.20 15.15 1.68
C ALA A 262 26.36 14.50 2.50
N ASN A 263 26.44 14.77 3.78
CA ASN A 263 27.48 14.24 4.67
C ASN A 263 26.96 13.18 5.66
N THR A 264 25.72 12.73 5.50
CA THR A 264 25.08 11.79 6.44
C THR A 264 24.81 10.46 5.72
N PRO A 265 25.13 9.30 6.33
CA PRO A 265 24.74 8.01 5.78
C PRO A 265 23.21 7.91 5.60
N ALA A 266 22.80 7.25 4.53
CA ALA A 266 21.38 7.06 4.23
C ALA A 266 20.67 6.12 5.24
N SER A 267 21.41 5.46 6.11
CA SER A 267 20.87 4.66 7.23
C SER A 267 20.32 5.51 8.39
N PHE A 268 20.53 6.82 8.40
CA PHE A 268 19.99 7.70 9.44
C PHE A 268 18.57 8.10 9.10
N GLU A 269 17.65 7.85 10.05
CA GLU A 269 16.26 8.25 9.90
C GLU A 269 16.11 9.77 9.93
N PRO A 270 15.34 10.37 9.01
CA PRO A 270 15.03 11.80 9.07
C PRO A 270 14.26 12.17 10.32
N ALA A 271 14.54 13.32 10.88
CA ALA A 271 13.77 13.95 11.95
C ALA A 271 13.21 15.30 11.46
N LEU A 272 11.88 15.47 11.55
CA LEU A 272 11.20 16.67 11.06
C LEU A 272 10.75 17.54 12.23
N ASP A 273 11.09 18.82 12.18
CA ASP A 273 10.63 19.86 13.13
C ASP A 273 9.57 20.79 12.50
N TYR A 274 8.94 20.33 11.42
CA TYR A 274 7.88 21.01 10.69
C TYR A 274 6.84 19.99 10.22
N VAL A 275 5.69 20.49 9.79
CA VAL A 275 4.58 19.69 9.28
C VAL A 275 4.38 20.00 7.80
N VAL A 276 4.22 18.96 7.00
CA VAL A 276 3.89 19.07 5.58
C VAL A 276 2.49 18.55 5.36
N THR A 277 1.64 19.35 4.72
CA THR A 277 0.29 18.95 4.34
C THR A 277 0.20 18.84 2.82
N LYS A 278 -0.23 17.67 2.34
CA LYS A 278 -0.54 17.43 0.93
C LYS A 278 -2.03 17.65 0.71
N MET A 279 -2.38 18.44 -0.31
CA MET A 279 -3.74 18.65 -0.80
C MET A 279 -3.84 18.09 -2.23
N PRO A 280 -4.82 17.21 -2.51
CA PRO A 280 -5.04 16.72 -3.88
C PRO A 280 -5.66 17.81 -4.75
N ARG A 281 -5.35 17.75 -6.05
CA ARG A 281 -6.05 18.53 -7.07
C ARG A 281 -6.95 17.61 -7.87
N PHE A 282 -8.23 17.99 -7.98
CA PHE A 282 -9.25 17.28 -8.74
C PHE A 282 -9.58 18.03 -10.02
N PRO A 283 -9.67 17.36 -11.16
CA PRO A 283 -10.00 17.98 -12.45
C PRO A 283 -11.53 18.01 -12.72
N PHE A 284 -12.37 18.17 -11.69
CA PHE A 284 -13.84 18.17 -11.84
C PHE A 284 -14.38 19.37 -12.60
N ASP A 285 -13.61 20.44 -12.70
CA ASP A 285 -13.87 21.59 -13.54
C ASP A 285 -13.68 21.29 -15.04
N GLU A 286 -12.82 20.32 -15.37
CA GLU A 286 -12.56 19.86 -16.74
C GLU A 286 -13.49 18.69 -17.13
N PHE A 287 -13.84 17.83 -16.18
CA PHE A 287 -14.68 16.64 -16.35
C PHE A 287 -16.00 16.78 -15.57
N THR A 288 -16.89 17.63 -16.06
CA THR A 288 -18.14 18.01 -15.38
C THR A 288 -19.11 16.85 -15.16
N ASP A 289 -19.06 15.81 -16.00
CA ASP A 289 -19.90 14.61 -15.89
C ASP A 289 -19.28 13.53 -14.97
N ALA A 290 -18.08 13.76 -14.43
CA ALA A 290 -17.44 12.80 -13.54
C ALA A 290 -18.09 12.83 -12.15
N ASN A 291 -18.29 11.64 -11.58
CA ASN A 291 -18.73 11.52 -10.19
C ASN A 291 -17.64 12.08 -9.26
N ASN A 292 -17.96 13.12 -8.51
CA ASN A 292 -17.07 13.80 -7.57
C ASN A 292 -17.05 13.21 -6.16
N THR A 293 -17.86 12.19 -5.88
CA THR A 293 -17.83 11.47 -4.60
C THR A 293 -16.53 10.70 -4.46
N LEU A 294 -15.73 10.98 -3.44
CA LEU A 294 -14.48 10.28 -3.17
C LEU A 294 -14.74 8.84 -2.70
N GLY A 295 -13.83 7.94 -3.03
CA GLY A 295 -13.93 6.53 -2.71
C GLY A 295 -12.62 5.78 -3.01
N THR A 296 -12.72 4.48 -3.24
CA THR A 296 -11.55 3.62 -3.46
C THR A 296 -10.83 3.87 -4.80
N GLN A 297 -11.51 4.49 -5.77
CA GLN A 297 -10.93 4.85 -7.06
C GLN A 297 -10.29 6.24 -7.00
N MET A 298 -9.04 6.34 -7.39
CA MET A 298 -8.33 7.60 -7.45
C MET A 298 -8.88 8.52 -8.54
N LYS A 299 -9.13 9.79 -8.19
CA LYS A 299 -9.67 10.84 -9.06
C LYS A 299 -8.75 12.06 -9.19
N ALA A 300 -7.88 12.28 -8.23
CA ALA A 300 -6.91 13.37 -8.27
C ALA A 300 -5.90 13.18 -9.41
N THR A 301 -5.57 14.28 -10.09
CA THR A 301 -4.58 14.33 -11.19
C THR A 301 -3.31 15.06 -10.80
N GLY A 302 -3.28 15.69 -9.65
CA GLY A 302 -2.14 16.41 -9.12
C GLY A 302 -2.26 16.64 -7.62
N GLU A 303 -1.23 17.25 -7.07
CA GLU A 303 -1.17 17.57 -5.63
C GLU A 303 -0.33 18.82 -5.40
N VAL A 304 -0.62 19.53 -4.33
CA VAL A 304 0.18 20.64 -3.80
C VAL A 304 0.57 20.34 -2.38
N MET A 305 1.69 20.90 -1.93
CA MET A 305 2.16 20.78 -0.57
C MET A 305 2.31 22.15 0.07
N SER A 306 1.93 22.21 1.35
CA SER A 306 2.18 23.33 2.24
C SER A 306 3.07 22.87 3.38
N ILE A 307 3.96 23.75 3.84
CA ILE A 307 4.88 23.50 4.94
C ILE A 307 4.62 24.54 6.03
N GLY A 308 4.43 24.06 7.25
CA GLY A 308 4.22 24.89 8.42
C GLY A 308 4.93 24.33 9.65
N ARG A 309 5.01 25.10 10.72
CA ARG A 309 5.60 24.62 11.98
C ARG A 309 4.57 23.97 12.91
N THR A 310 3.31 24.27 12.69
CA THR A 310 2.17 23.72 13.41
C THR A 310 1.01 23.56 12.44
#